data_25d7b6d40f8e7ddb9f718999567e14af
#
_entry.id   25d7b6d40f8e7ddb9f718999567e14af
#
_cell.length_a   1.000
_cell.length_b   1.000
_cell.length_c   1.000
_cell.angle_alpha   90.00
_cell.angle_beta   90.00
_cell.angle_gamma   90.00
#
_symmetry.space_group_name_H-M   'P 1'
#
loop_
_entity.id
_entity.type
_entity.pdbx_description
1 polymer ?
#
loop_
_entity_poly.entity_id
_entity_poly.type
_entity_poly.pdbx_seq_one_letter_code
_entity_poly.pdbx_strand_id
1 'polypeptide(L)'
;MIDFFHRHQSALRRLSFLLLAAVLGLLLIAQIAAFAAARIFSYAMNRQHMLRGHISVEKISADIAGYVSFENLLWTDDHGIPILFVPDGKIKVRPEDILRGKLRATAISEIRLHNASAALRFDKNMDVDLINKTAAESEPAEERAETLHEKIANFKRNGQKMKMNIHLENCQLEAFYENRHFLLSHVDMHLNIDTDDSLFVDLSSGKFGGTAIGDSVKIYGDIDMKSDEHTIAMNVSFYGVDPASLGLGNNIHDKLTLTAEAGGPVASPKAEGKITMEQLHIPALSFSHLDGHVFYHHGKMKFTDVTGRVYGGTVKASGNYDIDTRAYNIHLAGKKLDSRYPAKDAAIFCYVDLEGDIRCNGNPKEVVSEGTFTSGSGYYKLIPFKKIEGAFHNRGKELDFYDVSIETALGTFSTDAFHIRNGKLQLDDITLTNDRGEETDVKGAMEHAKNTFRQIGRDIKEIKEQIDGLKP
;
A
#
# COMPACT_ATOMS: atom_id res chain seq x y z
N MET A 1 0.84 12.36 -8.97
CA MET A 1 0.22 12.15 -7.64
C MET A 1 -1.13 11.41 -7.74
N ILE A 2 -1.94 11.71 -8.74
CA ILE A 2 -3.29 11.14 -8.95
C ILE A 2 -3.26 9.65 -9.29
N ASP A 3 -2.34 9.21 -10.15
CA ASP A 3 -2.13 7.78 -10.44
C ASP A 3 -1.53 6.99 -9.28
N PHE A 4 -0.82 7.68 -8.38
CA PHE A 4 -0.30 7.12 -7.15
C PHE A 4 -1.42 6.52 -6.29
N PHE A 5 -2.52 7.23 -6.12
CA PHE A 5 -3.64 6.79 -5.30
C PHE A 5 -4.54 5.75 -6.00
N HIS A 6 -4.71 5.82 -7.32
CA HIS A 6 -5.54 4.87 -8.05
C HIS A 6 -5.01 3.42 -8.01
N ARG A 7 -3.69 3.27 -7.93
CA ARG A 7 -3.07 1.94 -7.87
C ARG A 7 -2.91 1.42 -6.45
N HIS A 8 -3.02 2.30 -5.42
CA HIS A 8 -2.86 1.94 -4.00
C HIS A 8 -4.03 1.17 -3.40
N GLN A 9 -5.24 1.34 -3.88
CA GLN A 9 -6.38 0.53 -3.45
C GLN A 9 -6.11 -0.95 -3.65
N SER A 10 -5.52 -1.29 -4.78
CA SER A 10 -5.09 -2.65 -5.06
C SER A 10 -3.94 -3.07 -4.15
N ALA A 11 -3.02 -2.17 -3.81
CA ALA A 11 -1.84 -2.50 -3.00
C ALA A 11 -2.18 -2.70 -1.51
N LEU A 12 -3.06 -1.89 -0.93
CA LEU A 12 -3.49 -2.03 0.47
C LEU A 12 -4.48 -3.17 0.68
N ARG A 13 -5.43 -3.36 -0.23
CA ARG A 13 -6.20 -4.62 -0.27
C ARG A 13 -5.27 -5.82 -0.48
N ARG A 14 -4.23 -5.68 -1.27
CA ARG A 14 -3.21 -6.71 -1.49
C ARG A 14 -2.36 -6.94 -0.24
N LEU A 15 -2.05 -5.89 0.52
CA LEU A 15 -1.26 -5.97 1.74
C LEU A 15 -2.03 -6.58 2.90
N SER A 16 -3.27 -6.12 3.13
CA SER A 16 -4.19 -6.74 4.11
C SER A 16 -4.54 -8.17 3.69
N PHE A 17 -4.64 -8.42 2.38
CA PHE A 17 -4.82 -9.75 1.83
C PHE A 17 -3.58 -10.62 2.04
N LEU A 18 -2.35 -10.12 1.83
CA LEU A 18 -1.12 -10.86 2.13
C LEU A 18 -1.04 -11.26 3.59
N LEU A 19 -1.38 -10.35 4.49
CA LEU A 19 -1.39 -10.58 5.92
C LEU A 19 -2.46 -11.61 6.28
N LEU A 20 -3.66 -11.44 5.74
CA LEU A 20 -4.77 -12.36 5.92
C LEU A 20 -4.48 -13.71 5.24
N ALA A 21 -3.93 -13.70 4.01
CA ALA A 21 -3.57 -14.91 3.29
C ALA A 21 -2.40 -15.65 3.94
N ALA A 22 -1.40 -14.94 4.48
CA ALA A 22 -0.35 -15.56 5.28
C ALA A 22 -0.93 -16.19 6.53
N VAL A 23 -1.75 -15.48 7.30
CA VAL A 23 -2.40 -16.01 8.52
C VAL A 23 -3.37 -17.13 8.19
N LEU A 24 -4.23 -16.99 7.17
CA LEU A 24 -5.14 -18.05 6.73
C LEU A 24 -4.42 -19.24 6.11
N GLY A 25 -3.39 -18.98 5.31
CA GLY A 25 -2.53 -20.04 4.76
C GLY A 25 -1.85 -20.83 5.87
N LEU A 26 -1.47 -20.17 6.94
CA LEU A 26 -0.86 -20.77 8.12
C LEU A 26 -1.87 -21.50 8.99
N LEU A 27 -3.05 -20.96 9.20
CA LEU A 27 -4.16 -21.65 9.86
C LEU A 27 -4.58 -22.88 9.04
N LEU A 28 -4.52 -22.81 7.72
CA LEU A 28 -4.82 -23.92 6.84
C LEU A 28 -3.70 -24.97 6.86
N ILE A 29 -2.43 -24.56 6.79
CA ILE A 29 -1.29 -25.46 6.99
C ILE A 29 -1.40 -26.14 8.37
N ALA A 30 -1.80 -25.38 9.40
CA ALA A 30 -2.05 -25.92 10.73
C ALA A 30 -3.24 -26.88 10.77
N GLN A 31 -4.36 -26.55 10.13
CA GLN A 31 -5.50 -27.48 10.01
C GLN A 31 -5.16 -28.71 9.19
N ILE A 32 -4.46 -28.53 8.07
CA ILE A 32 -4.03 -29.64 7.20
C ILE A 32 -3.01 -30.51 7.92
N ALA A 33 -2.04 -29.92 8.59
CA ALA A 33 -1.03 -30.66 9.33
C ALA A 33 -1.65 -31.36 10.55
N ALA A 34 -2.56 -30.70 11.27
CA ALA A 34 -3.31 -31.31 12.37
C ALA A 34 -4.18 -32.47 11.89
N PHE A 35 -4.81 -32.31 10.74
CA PHE A 35 -5.67 -33.32 10.13
C PHE A 35 -4.85 -34.44 9.48
N ALA A 36 -3.77 -34.07 8.77
CA ALA A 36 -2.88 -35.00 8.10
C ALA A 36 -2.11 -35.88 9.08
N ALA A 37 -1.50 -35.33 10.12
CA ALA A 37 -0.72 -36.11 11.08
C ALA A 37 -1.58 -37.09 11.86
N ALA A 38 -2.82 -36.75 12.20
CA ALA A 38 -3.74 -37.66 12.85
C ALA A 38 -4.12 -38.88 11.98
N ARG A 39 -4.06 -38.76 10.67
CA ARG A 39 -4.45 -39.81 9.73
C ARG A 39 -3.32 -40.36 8.84
N ILE A 40 -2.27 -39.56 8.60
CA ILE A 40 -1.12 -39.99 7.80
C ILE A 40 -0.43 -41.20 8.47
N PHE A 41 -0.40 -41.22 9.79
CA PHE A 41 0.35 -42.24 10.54
C PHE A 41 -0.22 -43.63 10.53
N SER A 42 -1.48 -43.84 10.40
CA SER A 42 -2.05 -45.19 10.54
C SER A 42 -2.80 -45.73 9.33
N TYR A 43 -3.11 -44.93 8.38
CA TYR A 43 -3.98 -45.36 7.26
C TYR A 43 -3.70 -44.67 5.93
N ALA A 44 -2.67 -43.87 5.83
CA ALA A 44 -2.81 -42.67 5.11
C ALA A 44 -2.57 -42.72 3.63
N MET A 45 -1.69 -43.47 3.17
CA MET A 45 -1.25 -43.16 1.80
C MET A 45 -2.18 -43.67 0.70
N ASN A 46 -3.09 -44.59 1.01
CA ASN A 46 -3.93 -45.22 -0.01
C ASN A 46 -5.44 -44.96 0.06
N ARG A 47 -5.96 -44.15 0.98
CA ARG A 47 -7.41 -43.94 1.13
C ARG A 47 -7.82 -42.57 1.66
N GLN A 48 -7.06 -41.54 1.42
CA GLN A 48 -7.51 -40.20 1.84
C GLN A 48 -8.54 -39.62 0.84
N HIS A 49 -9.76 -39.39 1.31
CA HIS A 49 -10.82 -38.73 0.52
C HIS A 49 -11.08 -37.30 0.95
N MET A 50 -10.32 -36.77 1.89
CA MET A 50 -10.60 -35.45 2.48
C MET A 50 -9.77 -34.31 1.88
N LEU A 51 -8.50 -34.58 1.52
CA LEU A 51 -7.67 -33.59 0.84
C LEU A 51 -7.71 -33.87 -0.67
N ARG A 52 -7.86 -32.83 -1.46
CA ARG A 52 -7.74 -32.95 -2.90
C ARG A 52 -6.30 -33.21 -3.30
N GLY A 53 -6.12 -34.01 -4.33
CA GLY A 53 -4.82 -34.30 -4.90
C GLY A 53 -4.10 -35.46 -4.21
N HIS A 54 -2.79 -35.50 -4.38
CA HIS A 54 -1.95 -36.63 -4.01
C HIS A 54 -0.83 -36.20 -3.07
N ILE A 55 -0.66 -36.94 -1.96
CA ILE A 55 0.44 -36.73 -1.02
C ILE A 55 1.39 -37.91 -1.11
N SER A 56 2.67 -37.63 -1.30
CA SER A 56 3.76 -38.61 -1.25
C SER A 56 4.81 -38.17 -0.24
N VAL A 57 5.39 -39.13 0.44
CA VAL A 57 6.48 -38.90 1.38
C VAL A 57 7.53 -39.97 1.15
N GLU A 58 8.78 -39.58 1.03
CA GLU A 58 9.87 -40.54 0.73
C GLU A 58 10.27 -41.34 1.96
N LYS A 59 10.40 -40.66 3.10
CA LYS A 59 10.81 -41.29 4.34
C LYS A 59 10.06 -40.75 5.55
N ILE A 60 9.61 -41.62 6.40
CA ILE A 60 8.94 -41.29 7.67
C ILE A 60 9.62 -42.04 8.80
N SER A 61 9.88 -41.39 9.90
CA SER A 61 10.37 -41.97 11.14
C SER A 61 9.63 -41.37 12.32
N ALA A 62 9.38 -42.19 13.34
CA ALA A 62 8.76 -41.73 14.59
C ALA A 62 9.59 -42.16 15.78
N ASP A 63 9.61 -41.37 16.83
CA ASP A 63 10.25 -41.69 18.09
C ASP A 63 9.23 -41.88 19.22
N ILE A 64 9.70 -42.41 20.34
CA ILE A 64 8.88 -42.70 21.52
C ILE A 64 8.42 -41.41 22.25
N ALA A 65 9.03 -40.27 21.98
CA ALA A 65 8.65 -38.96 22.53
C ALA A 65 7.50 -38.31 21.75
N GLY A 66 7.01 -38.97 20.68
CA GLY A 66 5.92 -38.51 19.84
C GLY A 66 6.36 -37.57 18.72
N TYR A 67 7.66 -37.47 18.43
CA TYR A 67 8.13 -36.78 17.24
C TYR A 67 8.05 -37.68 16.02
N VAL A 68 7.52 -37.14 14.99
CA VAL A 68 7.44 -37.73 13.67
C VAL A 68 8.23 -36.86 12.72
N SER A 69 9.29 -37.38 12.15
CA SER A 69 10.11 -36.72 11.13
C SER A 69 9.78 -37.31 9.78
N PHE A 70 9.74 -36.49 8.79
CA PHE A 70 9.50 -36.89 7.41
C PHE A 70 10.44 -36.12 6.47
N GLU A 71 10.83 -36.79 5.38
CA GLU A 71 11.71 -36.25 4.34
C GLU A 71 10.96 -36.28 2.99
N ASN A 72 11.14 -35.22 2.18
CA ASN A 72 10.58 -35.10 0.85
C ASN A 72 9.06 -35.32 0.77
N LEU A 73 8.31 -34.62 1.62
CA LEU A 73 6.86 -34.61 1.52
C LEU A 73 6.46 -33.73 0.35
N LEU A 74 5.73 -34.30 -0.60
CA LEU A 74 5.16 -33.60 -1.75
C LEU A 74 3.64 -33.78 -1.74
N TRP A 75 2.92 -32.68 -1.74
CA TRP A 75 1.48 -32.64 -1.96
C TRP A 75 1.18 -31.89 -3.26
N THR A 76 0.50 -32.54 -4.18
CA THR A 76 0.08 -31.99 -5.46
C THR A 76 -1.43 -31.93 -5.55
N ASP A 77 -1.96 -31.04 -6.36
CA ASP A 77 -3.38 -31.02 -6.72
C ASP A 77 -3.75 -32.19 -7.65
N ASP A 78 -5.02 -32.27 -8.06
CA ASP A 78 -5.53 -33.30 -8.97
C ASP A 78 -4.91 -33.24 -10.38
N HIS A 79 -4.23 -32.15 -10.70
CA HIS A 79 -3.50 -31.94 -11.96
C HIS A 79 -2.00 -32.19 -11.84
N GLY A 80 -1.52 -32.57 -10.66
CA GLY A 80 -0.10 -32.81 -10.38
C GLY A 80 0.70 -31.54 -10.13
N ILE A 81 0.04 -30.39 -9.91
CA ILE A 81 0.72 -29.11 -9.57
C ILE A 81 1.08 -29.13 -8.08
N PRO A 82 2.34 -28.86 -7.72
CA PRO A 82 2.75 -28.81 -6.32
C PRO A 82 1.99 -27.74 -5.52
N ILE A 83 1.41 -28.14 -4.39
CA ILE A 83 0.77 -27.25 -3.42
C ILE A 83 1.71 -27.02 -2.23
N LEU A 84 2.33 -28.11 -1.74
CA LEU A 84 3.26 -28.08 -0.64
C LEU A 84 4.41 -29.06 -0.91
N PHE A 85 5.61 -28.56 -0.80
CA PHE A 85 6.81 -29.38 -0.79
C PHE A 85 7.62 -29.10 0.48
N VAL A 86 7.98 -30.16 1.21
CA VAL A 86 8.75 -30.07 2.45
C VAL A 86 9.92 -31.04 2.35
N PRO A 87 11.14 -30.53 2.12
CA PRO A 87 12.34 -31.36 2.10
C PRO A 87 12.59 -32.07 3.44
N ASP A 88 12.43 -31.35 4.55
CA ASP A 88 12.61 -31.85 5.92
C ASP A 88 11.59 -31.22 6.86
N GLY A 89 10.89 -32.05 7.60
CA GLY A 89 9.89 -31.60 8.54
C GLY A 89 9.74 -32.54 9.76
N LYS A 90 9.23 -31.93 10.84
CA LYS A 90 8.92 -32.66 12.08
C LYS A 90 7.57 -32.24 12.62
N ILE A 91 6.83 -33.21 13.11
CA ILE A 91 5.57 -33.01 13.80
C ILE A 91 5.66 -33.64 15.18
N LYS A 92 5.20 -32.94 16.20
CA LYS A 92 5.09 -33.48 17.55
C LYS A 92 3.64 -33.81 17.86
N VAL A 93 3.38 -35.08 18.12
CA VAL A 93 2.07 -35.59 18.51
C VAL A 93 2.07 -35.89 20.01
N ARG A 94 0.98 -35.57 20.72
CA ARG A 94 0.84 -35.86 22.14
C ARG A 94 0.70 -37.36 22.34
N PRO A 95 1.62 -38.00 23.05
CA PRO A 95 1.58 -39.50 23.24
C PRO A 95 0.30 -39.97 23.93
N GLU A 96 -0.25 -39.16 24.81
CA GLU A 96 -1.47 -39.50 25.56
C GLU A 96 -2.71 -39.65 24.66
N ASP A 97 -2.79 -38.85 23.58
CA ASP A 97 -3.90 -38.91 22.62
C ASP A 97 -3.76 -40.11 21.69
N ILE A 98 -2.51 -40.54 21.40
CA ILE A 98 -2.20 -41.76 20.65
C ILE A 98 -2.64 -42.97 21.45
N LEU A 99 -2.25 -43.02 22.75
CA LEU A 99 -2.58 -44.13 23.64
C LEU A 99 -4.08 -44.29 23.90
N ARG A 100 -4.83 -43.18 23.84
CA ARG A 100 -6.30 -43.17 24.00
C ARG A 100 -7.05 -43.45 22.71
N GLY A 101 -6.37 -43.69 21.60
CA GLY A 101 -6.98 -43.90 20.29
C GLY A 101 -7.72 -42.63 19.74
N LYS A 102 -7.47 -41.44 20.32
CA LYS A 102 -8.10 -40.16 19.94
C LYS A 102 -7.17 -39.35 19.04
N LEU A 103 -6.83 -39.92 17.90
CA LEU A 103 -6.05 -39.19 16.88
C LEU A 103 -6.92 -38.12 16.22
N ARG A 104 -7.08 -36.98 16.90
CA ARG A 104 -7.71 -35.77 16.36
C ARG A 104 -6.64 -34.76 15.95
N ALA A 105 -7.03 -33.79 15.16
CA ALA A 105 -6.19 -32.62 14.80
C ALA A 105 -5.57 -31.95 16.04
N THR A 106 -6.29 -31.99 17.17
CA THR A 106 -5.87 -31.47 18.46
C THR A 106 -4.72 -32.25 19.11
N ALA A 107 -4.36 -33.45 18.60
CA ALA A 107 -3.22 -34.24 19.10
C ALA A 107 -1.85 -33.66 18.69
N ILE A 108 -1.80 -32.82 17.65
CA ILE A 108 -0.56 -32.17 17.20
C ILE A 108 -0.27 -30.99 18.10
N SER A 109 0.93 -30.94 18.67
CA SER A 109 1.37 -29.85 19.53
C SER A 109 2.43 -28.96 18.89
N GLU A 110 3.13 -29.46 17.89
CA GLU A 110 4.18 -28.68 17.20
C GLU A 110 4.38 -29.18 15.77
N ILE A 111 4.66 -28.25 14.88
CA ILE A 111 5.06 -28.48 13.48
C ILE A 111 6.32 -27.67 13.23
N ARG A 112 7.33 -28.29 12.66
CA ARG A 112 8.57 -27.64 12.19
C ARG A 112 8.80 -28.02 10.75
N LEU A 113 8.94 -27.03 9.89
CA LEU A 113 9.22 -27.19 8.47
C LEU A 113 10.47 -26.39 8.09
N HIS A 114 11.39 -27.05 7.41
CA HIS A 114 12.62 -26.44 6.90
C HIS A 114 12.61 -26.42 5.38
N ASN A 115 12.98 -25.29 4.81
CA ASN A 115 13.10 -25.09 3.35
C ASN A 115 11.81 -25.49 2.59
N ALA A 116 10.67 -25.44 3.26
CA ALA A 116 9.40 -25.79 2.65
C ALA A 116 8.95 -24.73 1.66
N SER A 117 8.27 -25.15 0.59
CA SER A 117 7.58 -24.28 -0.34
C SER A 117 6.11 -24.60 -0.37
N ALA A 118 5.25 -23.58 -0.23
CA ALA A 118 3.81 -23.71 -0.28
C ALA A 118 3.22 -22.72 -1.29
N ALA A 119 2.30 -23.21 -2.13
CA ALA A 119 1.59 -22.41 -3.12
C ALA A 119 0.08 -22.56 -2.87
N LEU A 120 -0.54 -21.50 -2.35
CA LEU A 120 -1.94 -21.48 -1.95
C LEU A 120 -2.77 -20.68 -2.96
N ARG A 121 -3.86 -21.29 -3.42
CA ARG A 121 -4.82 -20.63 -4.32
C ARG A 121 -6.10 -20.33 -3.56
N PHE A 122 -6.50 -19.08 -3.54
CA PHE A 122 -7.70 -18.61 -2.86
C PHE A 122 -8.77 -18.28 -3.88
N ASP A 123 -10.00 -18.70 -3.57
CA ASP A 123 -11.18 -18.31 -4.33
C ASP A 123 -11.67 -16.90 -3.94
N LYS A 124 -12.77 -16.44 -4.55
CA LYS A 124 -13.37 -15.13 -4.26
C LYS A 124 -13.83 -14.96 -2.82
N ASN A 125 -14.13 -16.05 -2.14
CA ASN A 125 -14.56 -16.10 -0.74
C ASN A 125 -13.38 -16.25 0.23
N MET A 126 -12.15 -16.19 -0.28
CA MET A 126 -10.92 -16.42 0.49
C MET A 126 -10.81 -17.86 1.03
N ASP A 127 -11.52 -18.81 0.44
CA ASP A 127 -11.37 -20.22 0.73
C ASP A 127 -10.26 -20.84 -0.11
N VAL A 128 -9.52 -21.75 0.48
CA VAL A 128 -8.51 -22.51 -0.23
C VAL A 128 -9.13 -23.84 -0.68
N ASP A 129 -9.13 -24.07 -1.97
CA ASP A 129 -9.75 -25.25 -2.59
C ASP A 129 -8.86 -26.50 -2.46
N LEU A 130 -8.54 -26.87 -1.22
CA LEU A 130 -7.68 -28.01 -0.89
C LEU A 130 -8.41 -29.16 -0.19
N ILE A 131 -9.67 -28.96 0.21
CA ILE A 131 -10.47 -29.94 0.93
C ILE A 131 -11.66 -30.37 0.09
N ASN A 132 -11.88 -31.68 -0.07
CA ASN A 132 -13.09 -32.16 -0.69
C ASN A 132 -14.29 -31.82 0.18
N LYS A 133 -15.19 -30.98 -0.31
CA LYS A 133 -16.47 -30.70 0.32
C LYS A 133 -17.31 -31.98 0.24
N THR A 134 -17.90 -32.41 1.35
CA THR A 134 -18.82 -33.57 1.34
C THR A 134 -20.08 -33.21 0.56
N ALA A 135 -20.72 -34.18 -0.09
CA ALA A 135 -21.90 -33.98 -0.93
C ALA A 135 -23.10 -33.29 -0.20
N ALA A 136 -23.09 -33.31 1.14
CA ALA A 136 -24.07 -32.60 1.97
C ALA A 136 -23.83 -31.08 2.04
N GLU A 137 -22.63 -30.60 1.68
CA GLU A 137 -22.24 -29.18 1.67
C GLU A 137 -22.36 -28.56 0.27
N SER A 138 -22.82 -29.34 -0.71
CA SER A 138 -22.94 -28.92 -2.12
C SER A 138 -24.34 -28.46 -2.55
N GLU A 139 -25.29 -28.27 -1.62
CA GLU A 139 -26.54 -27.61 -1.97
C GLU A 139 -26.29 -26.09 -2.18
N PRO A 140 -26.84 -25.52 -3.27
CA PRO A 140 -26.71 -24.08 -3.52
C PRO A 140 -27.64 -23.29 -2.57
N ALA A 141 -27.23 -23.16 -1.31
CA ALA A 141 -27.67 -22.03 -0.53
C ALA A 141 -27.00 -20.80 -1.15
N GLU A 142 -27.71 -19.68 -1.24
CA GLU A 142 -27.09 -18.37 -1.46
C GLU A 142 -26.04 -18.17 -0.35
N GLU A 143 -24.85 -18.68 -0.57
CA GLU A 143 -23.74 -18.66 0.39
C GLU A 143 -23.29 -17.22 0.54
N ARG A 144 -23.84 -16.55 1.52
CA ARG A 144 -23.23 -15.39 2.14
C ARG A 144 -21.86 -15.84 2.61
N ALA A 145 -20.78 -15.30 1.98
CA ALA A 145 -19.41 -15.64 2.35
C ALA A 145 -19.23 -15.49 3.86
N GLU A 146 -18.95 -16.60 4.57
CA GLU A 146 -18.66 -16.56 5.99
C GLU A 146 -17.44 -15.69 6.23
N THR A 147 -17.57 -14.71 7.10
CA THR A 147 -16.46 -13.88 7.52
C THR A 147 -15.46 -14.71 8.31
N LEU A 148 -14.19 -14.27 8.37
CA LEU A 148 -13.17 -14.91 9.20
C LEU A 148 -13.64 -15.07 10.65
N HIS A 149 -14.38 -14.10 11.17
CA HIS A 149 -14.99 -14.13 12.50
C HIS A 149 -15.99 -15.29 12.64
N GLU A 150 -16.87 -15.48 11.65
CA GLU A 150 -17.85 -16.59 11.67
C GLU A 150 -17.15 -17.95 11.57
N LYS A 151 -16.09 -18.06 10.77
CA LYS A 151 -15.27 -19.29 10.68
C LYS A 151 -14.61 -19.64 12.01
N ILE A 152 -14.03 -18.66 12.72
CA ILE A 152 -13.45 -18.83 14.05
C ILE A 152 -14.53 -19.20 15.07
N ALA A 153 -15.69 -18.54 15.04
CA ALA A 153 -16.81 -18.81 15.92
C ALA A 153 -17.38 -20.23 15.70
N ASN A 154 -17.48 -20.67 14.46
CA ASN A 154 -17.92 -22.04 14.11
C ASN A 154 -16.91 -23.09 14.57
N PHE A 155 -15.61 -22.85 14.44
CA PHE A 155 -14.56 -23.72 14.95
C PHE A 155 -14.67 -23.89 16.47
N LYS A 156 -14.85 -22.81 17.23
CA LYS A 156 -15.04 -22.85 18.67
C LYS A 156 -16.35 -23.52 19.08
N ARG A 157 -17.45 -23.25 18.34
CA ARG A 157 -18.78 -23.82 18.61
C ARG A 157 -18.77 -25.36 18.48
N ASN A 158 -17.97 -25.88 17.57
CA ASN A 158 -17.78 -27.32 17.41
C ASN A 158 -16.90 -27.95 18.52
N GLY A 159 -16.55 -27.19 19.55
CA GLY A 159 -15.78 -27.67 20.72
C GLY A 159 -14.35 -28.08 20.37
N GLN A 160 -13.82 -27.63 19.26
CA GLN A 160 -12.46 -27.93 18.84
C GLN A 160 -11.51 -26.96 19.54
N LYS A 161 -10.72 -27.48 20.47
CA LYS A 161 -9.65 -26.74 21.14
C LYS A 161 -8.33 -27.10 20.50
N MET A 162 -7.62 -26.12 20.01
CA MET A 162 -6.32 -26.32 19.40
C MET A 162 -5.25 -25.55 20.17
N LYS A 163 -4.16 -26.24 20.51
CA LYS A 163 -2.98 -25.62 21.10
C LYS A 163 -1.76 -26.19 20.41
N MET A 164 -1.13 -25.35 19.57
CA MET A 164 -0.10 -25.81 18.65
C MET A 164 0.91 -24.70 18.35
N ASN A 165 2.18 -25.09 18.22
CA ASN A 165 3.26 -24.25 17.72
C ASN A 165 3.63 -24.65 16.30
N ILE A 166 3.82 -23.65 15.43
CA ILE A 166 4.32 -23.86 14.07
C ILE A 166 5.59 -23.04 13.90
N HIS A 167 6.66 -23.71 13.46
CA HIS A 167 7.93 -23.10 13.12
C HIS A 167 8.22 -23.35 11.64
N LEU A 168 8.40 -22.28 10.90
CA LEU A 168 8.91 -22.31 9.53
C LEU A 168 10.30 -21.72 9.54
N GLU A 169 11.26 -22.37 8.88
CA GLU A 169 12.64 -21.90 8.75
C GLU A 169 13.02 -21.90 7.28
N ASN A 170 13.43 -20.74 6.77
CA ASN A 170 13.84 -20.55 5.39
C ASN A 170 12.83 -21.05 4.36
N CYS A 171 11.55 -20.83 4.58
CA CYS A 171 10.48 -21.31 3.73
C CYS A 171 10.15 -20.33 2.60
N GLN A 172 9.42 -20.80 1.59
CA GLN A 172 8.84 -20.00 0.54
C GLN A 172 7.32 -20.13 0.57
N LEU A 173 6.62 -18.99 0.61
CA LEU A 173 5.17 -18.95 0.60
C LEU A 173 4.69 -18.22 -0.63
N GLU A 174 3.82 -18.84 -1.39
CA GLU A 174 3.17 -18.29 -2.55
C GLU A 174 1.65 -18.23 -2.36
N ALA A 175 1.03 -17.14 -2.72
CA ALA A 175 -0.41 -16.95 -2.62
C ALA A 175 -0.96 -16.39 -3.93
N PHE A 176 -2.01 -17.02 -4.43
CA PHE A 176 -2.73 -16.60 -5.63
C PHE A 176 -4.16 -16.26 -5.27
N TYR A 177 -4.62 -15.09 -5.67
CA TYR A 177 -6.00 -14.64 -5.49
C TYR A 177 -6.44 -13.86 -6.71
N GLU A 178 -7.40 -14.34 -7.44
CA GLU A 178 -7.82 -13.81 -8.74
C GLU A 178 -6.60 -13.62 -9.67
N ASN A 179 -6.36 -12.39 -10.12
CA ASN A 179 -5.22 -12.02 -10.96
C ASN A 179 -4.00 -11.54 -10.15
N ARG A 180 -3.97 -11.81 -8.85
CA ARG A 180 -2.91 -11.33 -7.95
C ARG A 180 -2.06 -12.49 -7.51
N HIS A 181 -0.77 -12.25 -7.48
CA HIS A 181 0.24 -13.20 -7.07
C HIS A 181 1.13 -12.57 -6.01
N PHE A 182 1.43 -13.29 -4.96
CA PHE A 182 2.30 -12.87 -3.87
C PHE A 182 3.28 -13.99 -3.55
N LEU A 183 4.52 -13.62 -3.44
CA LEU A 183 5.63 -14.52 -3.13
C LEU A 183 6.38 -13.95 -1.93
N LEU A 184 6.54 -14.74 -0.88
CA LEU A 184 7.45 -14.48 0.23
C LEU A 184 8.58 -15.50 0.18
N SER A 185 9.82 -15.05 0.12
CA SER A 185 11.00 -15.91 0.13
C SER A 185 11.76 -15.80 1.44
N HIS A 186 12.47 -16.86 1.83
CA HIS A 186 13.22 -16.92 3.08
C HIS A 186 12.34 -16.53 4.27
N VAL A 187 11.22 -17.22 4.41
CA VAL A 187 10.27 -16.99 5.49
C VAL A 187 10.72 -17.76 6.71
N ASP A 188 10.97 -17.01 7.77
CA ASP A 188 11.11 -17.53 9.12
C ASP A 188 9.86 -17.12 9.90
N MET A 189 9.19 -18.08 10.53
CA MET A 189 7.97 -17.82 11.24
C MET A 189 7.81 -18.68 12.48
N HIS A 190 7.35 -18.05 13.54
CA HIS A 190 6.82 -18.68 14.71
C HIS A 190 5.36 -18.31 14.90
N LEU A 191 4.48 -19.29 14.84
CA LEU A 191 3.06 -19.14 15.09
C LEU A 191 2.68 -19.97 16.31
N ASN A 192 2.14 -19.34 17.34
CA ASN A 192 1.56 -20.02 18.49
C ASN A 192 0.04 -19.89 18.43
N ILE A 193 -0.65 -21.00 18.38
CA ILE A 193 -2.10 -21.05 18.31
C ILE A 193 -2.63 -21.63 19.63
N ASP A 194 -3.37 -20.83 20.35
CA ASP A 194 -4.18 -21.27 21.48
C ASP A 194 -5.60 -20.72 21.29
N THR A 195 -6.53 -21.56 20.85
CA THR A 195 -7.90 -21.12 20.55
C THR A 195 -8.69 -20.67 21.78
N ASP A 196 -8.20 -20.95 22.99
CA ASP A 196 -8.79 -20.49 24.26
C ASP A 196 -8.11 -19.21 24.77
N ASP A 197 -7.01 -18.77 24.16
CA ASP A 197 -6.21 -17.64 24.63
C ASP A 197 -5.90 -16.64 23.50
N SER A 198 -4.94 -16.97 22.67
CA SER A 198 -4.45 -16.07 21.64
C SER A 198 -3.86 -16.82 20.44
N LEU A 199 -3.77 -16.11 19.32
CA LEU A 199 -2.98 -16.52 18.18
C LEU A 199 -1.83 -15.53 18.03
N PHE A 200 -0.63 -15.96 18.39
CA PHE A 200 0.59 -15.15 18.27
C PHE A 200 1.31 -15.44 16.97
N VAL A 201 1.78 -14.40 16.30
CA VAL A 201 2.52 -14.46 15.03
C VAL A 201 3.81 -13.67 15.16
N ASP A 202 4.93 -14.29 14.84
CA ASP A 202 6.22 -13.65 14.58
C ASP A 202 6.71 -14.16 13.24
N LEU A 203 6.63 -13.32 12.21
CA LEU A 203 7.00 -13.63 10.83
C LEU A 203 8.00 -12.61 10.32
N SER A 204 9.08 -13.10 9.77
CA SER A 204 9.99 -12.32 8.95
C SER A 204 10.19 -13.01 7.61
N SER A 205 10.28 -12.22 6.55
CA SER A 205 10.64 -12.72 5.23
C SER A 205 11.86 -11.98 4.70
N GLY A 206 12.57 -12.63 3.80
CA GLY A 206 13.46 -11.95 2.88
C GLY A 206 12.66 -11.20 1.82
N LYS A 207 13.05 -11.32 0.57
CA LYS A 207 12.36 -10.63 -0.53
C LYS A 207 10.91 -11.07 -0.67
N PHE A 208 10.04 -10.11 -0.95
CA PHE A 208 8.70 -10.39 -1.40
C PHE A 208 8.52 -9.93 -2.84
N GLY A 209 7.68 -10.65 -3.58
CA GLY A 209 7.51 -10.48 -5.02
C GLY A 209 6.07 -10.72 -5.48
N GLY A 210 5.89 -10.68 -6.81
CA GLY A 210 4.58 -10.81 -7.44
C GLY A 210 3.94 -9.46 -7.72
N THR A 211 2.76 -9.22 -7.20
CA THR A 211 2.01 -7.98 -7.46
C THR A 211 2.63 -6.76 -6.76
N ALA A 212 3.32 -6.94 -5.66
CA ALA A 212 4.17 -5.95 -5.01
C ALA A 212 5.55 -6.56 -4.80
N ILE A 213 6.60 -5.76 -4.95
CA ILE A 213 7.99 -6.22 -4.83
C ILE A 213 8.68 -5.41 -3.73
N GLY A 214 9.50 -6.07 -2.94
CA GLY A 214 10.30 -5.39 -1.91
C GLY A 214 11.33 -6.30 -1.26
N ASP A 215 12.06 -5.75 -0.29
CA ASP A 215 13.23 -6.41 0.28
C ASP A 215 12.90 -7.29 1.49
N SER A 216 11.94 -6.90 2.33
CA SER A 216 11.51 -7.73 3.47
C SER A 216 10.16 -7.31 4.04
N VAL A 217 9.49 -8.27 4.68
CA VAL A 217 8.28 -8.08 5.48
C VAL A 217 8.53 -8.59 6.89
N LYS A 218 8.03 -7.86 7.89
CA LYS A 218 7.97 -8.32 9.28
C LYS A 218 6.56 -8.14 9.81
N ILE A 219 6.04 -9.16 10.46
CA ILE A 219 4.74 -9.16 11.13
C ILE A 219 4.95 -9.72 12.52
N TYR A 220 4.54 -8.99 13.55
CA TYR A 220 4.70 -9.40 14.93
C TYR A 220 3.49 -8.95 15.76
N GLY A 221 2.89 -9.86 16.49
CA GLY A 221 1.78 -9.53 17.39
C GLY A 221 0.82 -10.69 17.59
N ASP A 222 -0.35 -10.37 18.12
CA ASP A 222 -1.35 -11.37 18.46
C ASP A 222 -2.77 -10.97 18.06
N ILE A 223 -3.60 -12.02 18.02
CA ILE A 223 -5.05 -11.92 17.94
C ILE A 223 -5.61 -12.51 19.23
N ASP A 224 -6.37 -11.73 19.99
CA ASP A 224 -7.09 -12.23 21.16
C ASP A 224 -8.18 -13.20 20.73
N MET A 225 -8.08 -14.45 21.21
CA MET A 225 -9.05 -15.50 20.92
C MET A 225 -10.09 -15.66 22.02
N LYS A 226 -9.97 -14.95 23.17
CA LYS A 226 -10.91 -15.01 24.29
C LYS A 226 -12.17 -14.20 24.05
N SER A 227 -12.00 -12.99 23.50
CA SER A 227 -13.12 -12.11 23.22
C SER A 227 -13.91 -12.57 21.99
N ASP A 228 -15.20 -12.31 21.98
CA ASP A 228 -16.06 -12.61 20.82
C ASP A 228 -15.70 -11.75 19.60
N GLU A 229 -15.07 -10.59 19.82
CA GLU A 229 -14.65 -9.68 18.74
C GLU A 229 -13.31 -10.05 18.12
N HIS A 230 -12.51 -10.89 18.77
CA HIS A 230 -11.17 -11.29 18.33
C HIS A 230 -10.31 -10.09 17.92
N THR A 231 -9.80 -9.36 18.90
CA THR A 231 -9.04 -8.14 18.63
C THR A 231 -7.61 -8.43 18.14
N ILE A 232 -7.18 -7.65 17.16
CA ILE A 232 -5.83 -7.68 16.61
C ILE A 232 -4.94 -6.69 17.37
N ALA A 233 -3.70 -7.08 17.65
CA ALA A 233 -2.62 -6.22 18.10
C ALA A 233 -1.34 -6.62 17.37
N MET A 234 -1.07 -6.02 16.21
CA MET A 234 0.04 -6.42 15.32
C MET A 234 0.86 -5.23 14.86
N ASN A 235 2.17 -5.42 14.83
CA ASN A 235 3.12 -4.54 14.14
C ASN A 235 3.44 -5.14 12.77
N VAL A 236 3.34 -4.35 11.73
CA VAL A 236 3.62 -4.75 10.36
C VAL A 236 4.61 -3.78 9.74
N SER A 237 5.65 -4.31 9.14
CA SER A 237 6.68 -3.50 8.47
C SER A 237 7.00 -4.07 7.09
N PHE A 238 7.00 -3.19 6.10
CA PHE A 238 7.43 -3.48 4.74
C PHE A 238 8.63 -2.61 4.41
N TYR A 239 9.73 -3.24 4.08
CA TYR A 239 10.98 -2.54 3.78
C TYR A 239 11.32 -2.67 2.30
N GLY A 240 11.83 -1.58 1.75
CA GLY A 240 12.34 -1.58 0.40
C GLY A 240 11.29 -1.89 -0.67
N VAL A 241 10.05 -1.43 -0.45
CA VAL A 241 8.96 -1.60 -1.42
C VAL A 241 9.28 -0.82 -2.69
N ASP A 242 9.23 -1.48 -3.83
CA ASP A 242 9.37 -0.85 -5.13
C ASP A 242 8.06 -0.14 -5.52
N PRO A 243 8.04 1.20 -5.58
CA PRO A 243 6.86 1.95 -5.96
C PRO A 243 6.36 1.64 -7.37
N ALA A 244 7.26 1.29 -8.30
CA ALA A 244 6.89 0.93 -9.66
C ALA A 244 6.04 -0.36 -9.68
N SER A 245 6.34 -1.32 -8.81
CA SER A 245 5.53 -2.54 -8.66
C SER A 245 4.12 -2.26 -8.15
N LEU A 246 3.95 -1.18 -7.39
CA LEU A 246 2.65 -0.68 -6.96
C LEU A 246 1.96 0.14 -8.05
N GLY A 247 2.64 0.34 -9.17
CA GLY A 247 2.13 1.10 -10.29
C GLY A 247 2.21 2.60 -10.11
N LEU A 248 3.14 3.09 -9.32
CA LEU A 248 3.35 4.51 -9.05
C LEU A 248 4.15 5.24 -10.14
N GLY A 249 4.44 4.57 -11.24
CA GLY A 249 5.21 5.08 -12.39
C GLY A 249 6.48 4.28 -12.60
N ASN A 250 6.89 4.17 -13.87
CA ASN A 250 8.03 3.32 -14.25
C ASN A 250 9.41 3.94 -13.98
N ASN A 251 9.45 5.21 -13.54
CA ASN A 251 10.68 5.97 -13.35
C ASN A 251 11.00 6.26 -11.88
N ILE A 252 10.29 5.62 -10.95
CA ILE A 252 10.56 5.76 -9.52
C ILE A 252 11.47 4.61 -9.11
N HIS A 253 12.73 4.91 -8.81
CA HIS A 253 13.74 3.92 -8.46
C HIS A 253 14.01 3.85 -6.95
N ASP A 254 13.48 4.80 -6.20
CA ASP A 254 13.69 4.88 -4.76
C ASP A 254 12.70 3.99 -4.01
N LYS A 255 13.17 3.40 -2.92
CA LYS A 255 12.42 2.41 -2.17
C LYS A 255 11.62 3.02 -1.03
N LEU A 256 10.41 2.52 -0.83
CA LEU A 256 9.48 2.93 0.21
C LEU A 256 9.58 2.00 1.42
N THR A 257 9.56 2.57 2.62
CA THR A 257 9.35 1.82 3.87
C THR A 257 8.00 2.20 4.47
N LEU A 258 7.22 1.19 4.84
CA LEU A 258 5.94 1.34 5.53
C LEU A 258 6.00 0.56 6.84
N THR A 259 5.76 1.22 7.95
CA THR A 259 5.56 0.59 9.26
C THR A 259 4.18 0.95 9.78
N ALA A 260 3.45 -0.02 10.33
CA ALA A 260 2.11 0.21 10.82
C ALA A 260 1.80 -0.66 12.03
N GLU A 261 1.02 -0.12 12.95
CA GLU A 261 0.38 -0.84 14.04
C GLU A 261 -1.08 -1.09 13.67
N ALA A 262 -1.44 -2.35 13.61
CA ALA A 262 -2.81 -2.77 13.33
C ALA A 262 -3.49 -3.21 14.62
N GLY A 263 -4.69 -2.75 14.85
CA GLY A 263 -5.44 -3.03 16.06
C GLY A 263 -6.95 -3.04 15.84
N GLY A 264 -7.69 -3.40 16.88
CA GLY A 264 -9.15 -3.46 16.88
C GLY A 264 -9.71 -4.83 16.48
N PRO A 265 -11.03 -4.95 16.35
CA PRO A 265 -11.69 -6.21 15.99
C PRO A 265 -11.22 -6.74 14.64
N VAL A 266 -11.08 -8.06 14.50
CA VAL A 266 -10.73 -8.72 13.23
C VAL A 266 -11.71 -8.33 12.10
N ALA A 267 -12.99 -8.16 12.43
CA ALA A 267 -14.01 -7.75 11.48
C ALA A 267 -13.89 -6.29 11.01
N SER A 268 -13.20 -5.45 11.78
CA SER A 268 -13.05 -4.01 11.50
C SER A 268 -11.69 -3.50 11.98
N PRO A 269 -10.60 -3.94 11.37
CA PRO A 269 -9.26 -3.55 11.80
C PRO A 269 -9.00 -2.08 11.51
N LYS A 270 -8.25 -1.45 12.41
CA LYS A 270 -7.67 -0.12 12.24
C LYS A 270 -6.17 -0.28 12.11
N ALA A 271 -5.55 0.60 11.34
CA ALA A 271 -4.10 0.66 11.33
C ALA A 271 -3.63 2.12 11.34
N GLU A 272 -2.56 2.34 12.09
CA GLU A 272 -1.82 3.59 12.10
C GLU A 272 -0.40 3.30 11.68
N GLY A 273 0.12 4.10 10.74
CA GLY A 273 1.39 3.80 10.14
C GLY A 273 2.20 5.02 9.77
N LYS A 274 3.48 4.77 9.49
CA LYS A 274 4.44 5.74 9.00
C LYS A 274 4.98 5.29 7.66
N ILE A 275 4.99 6.22 6.71
CA ILE A 275 5.61 6.03 5.39
C ILE A 275 6.88 6.87 5.36
N THR A 276 7.98 6.26 4.94
CA THR A 276 9.25 6.98 4.75
C THR A 276 9.87 6.61 3.41
N MET A 277 10.48 7.61 2.75
CA MET A 277 11.23 7.46 1.52
C MET A 277 12.37 8.49 1.51
N GLU A 278 13.61 8.03 1.34
CA GLU A 278 14.78 8.92 1.36
C GLU A 278 14.79 9.86 0.18
N GLN A 279 14.50 9.36 -1.00
CA GLN A 279 14.45 10.13 -2.23
C GLN A 279 13.31 9.63 -3.10
N LEU A 280 12.64 10.56 -3.76
CA LEU A 280 11.62 10.28 -4.76
C LEU A 280 11.91 11.12 -5.99
N HIS A 281 12.36 10.47 -7.06
CA HIS A 281 12.62 11.11 -8.34
C HIS A 281 11.48 10.82 -9.31
N ILE A 282 10.74 11.84 -9.63
CA ILE A 282 9.79 11.82 -10.74
C ILE A 282 10.26 12.85 -11.78
N PRO A 283 9.96 12.67 -13.08
CA PRO A 283 10.65 13.42 -14.14
C PRO A 283 10.71 14.92 -13.94
N ALA A 284 9.96 15.67 -13.33
CA ALA A 284 10.15 17.11 -13.08
C ALA A 284 10.43 17.45 -11.61
N LEU A 285 10.35 16.48 -10.71
CA LEU A 285 10.37 16.71 -9.26
C LEU A 285 11.34 15.75 -8.59
N SER A 286 12.22 16.29 -7.77
CA SER A 286 13.08 15.52 -6.90
C SER A 286 12.76 15.88 -5.46
N PHE A 287 12.10 14.94 -4.77
CA PHE A 287 11.84 15.05 -3.34
C PHE A 287 12.92 14.33 -2.57
N SER A 288 13.27 14.84 -1.42
CA SER A 288 14.13 14.17 -0.45
C SER A 288 13.50 14.16 0.94
N HIS A 289 13.80 13.11 1.71
CA HIS A 289 13.31 12.93 3.07
C HIS A 289 11.79 13.06 3.16
N LEU A 290 11.07 12.24 2.38
CA LEU A 290 9.63 12.12 2.51
C LEU A 290 9.29 11.27 3.73
N ASP A 291 8.49 11.81 4.62
CA ASP A 291 7.90 11.11 5.73
C ASP A 291 6.47 11.58 5.99
N GLY A 292 5.64 10.69 6.56
CA GLY A 292 4.26 11.00 6.84
C GLY A 292 3.56 9.93 7.64
N HIS A 293 2.47 10.31 8.28
CA HIS A 293 1.58 9.40 9.02
C HIS A 293 0.37 9.02 8.19
N VAL A 294 -0.03 7.76 8.28
CA VAL A 294 -1.19 7.21 7.60
C VAL A 294 -2.06 6.47 8.60
N PHE A 295 -3.33 6.80 8.61
CA PHE A 295 -4.37 6.13 9.39
C PHE A 295 -5.31 5.43 8.42
N TYR A 296 -5.62 4.17 8.70
CA TYR A 296 -6.57 3.37 7.94
C TYR A 296 -7.72 2.91 8.80
N HIS A 297 -8.95 3.08 8.32
CA HIS A 297 -10.15 2.52 8.92
C HIS A 297 -11.29 2.45 7.89
N HIS A 298 -11.98 1.32 7.81
CA HIS A 298 -13.15 1.11 6.94
C HIS A 298 -12.99 1.63 5.50
N GLY A 299 -11.93 1.23 4.83
CA GLY A 299 -11.69 1.64 3.44
C GLY A 299 -11.24 3.09 3.27
N LYS A 300 -11.07 3.84 4.36
CA LYS A 300 -10.62 5.24 4.32
C LYS A 300 -9.22 5.39 4.87
N MET A 301 -8.42 6.18 4.19
CA MET A 301 -7.08 6.56 4.61
C MET A 301 -7.07 8.05 4.90
N LYS A 302 -6.43 8.42 6.01
CA LYS A 302 -6.13 9.79 6.37
C LYS A 302 -4.62 9.94 6.42
N PHE A 303 -4.11 10.92 5.70
CA PHE A 303 -2.70 11.31 5.72
C PHE A 303 -2.55 12.56 6.55
N THR A 304 -1.57 12.57 7.46
CA THR A 304 -1.23 13.74 8.26
C THR A 304 0.27 13.95 8.28
N ASP A 305 0.67 15.19 8.42
CA ASP A 305 2.07 15.58 8.58
C ASP A 305 3.02 14.99 7.52
N VAL A 306 2.51 14.80 6.30
CA VAL A 306 3.37 14.41 5.19
C VAL A 306 4.30 15.56 4.88
N THR A 307 5.60 15.35 5.04
CA THR A 307 6.63 16.36 4.82
C THR A 307 7.65 15.88 3.81
N GLY A 308 8.24 16.82 3.09
CA GLY A 308 9.32 16.52 2.14
C GLY A 308 10.04 17.79 1.72
N ARG A 309 11.19 17.62 1.08
CA ARG A 309 11.93 18.71 0.47
C ARG A 309 11.82 18.64 -1.04
N VAL A 310 11.52 19.75 -1.67
CA VAL A 310 11.44 19.90 -3.13
C VAL A 310 11.91 21.27 -3.54
N TYR A 311 12.64 21.37 -4.65
CA TYR A 311 13.15 22.64 -5.19
C TYR A 311 13.88 23.49 -4.15
N GLY A 312 14.68 22.87 -3.27
CA GLY A 312 15.39 23.59 -2.20
C GLY A 312 14.52 24.10 -1.06
N GLY A 313 13.19 24.02 -1.18
CA GLY A 313 12.22 24.35 -0.14
C GLY A 313 11.62 23.11 0.53
N THR A 314 10.52 23.32 1.23
CA THR A 314 9.78 22.28 1.95
C THR A 314 8.33 22.23 1.49
N VAL A 315 7.75 21.02 1.49
CA VAL A 315 6.31 20.82 1.26
C VAL A 315 5.74 20.06 2.46
N LYS A 316 4.58 20.51 2.92
CA LYS A 316 3.73 19.80 3.86
C LYS A 316 2.44 19.45 3.17
N ALA A 317 1.92 18.25 3.44
CA ALA A 317 0.63 17.83 2.91
C ALA A 317 -0.16 17.05 3.95
N SER A 318 -1.49 17.15 3.86
CA SER A 318 -2.42 16.31 4.60
C SER A 318 -3.65 16.05 3.74
N GLY A 319 -4.42 15.00 4.04
CA GLY A 319 -5.60 14.73 3.24
C GLY A 319 -6.29 13.43 3.60
N ASN A 320 -7.33 13.15 2.85
CA ASN A 320 -8.11 11.92 2.97
C ASN A 320 -8.23 11.26 1.60
N TYR A 321 -8.26 9.95 1.61
CA TYR A 321 -8.47 9.12 0.45
C TYR A 321 -9.47 8.02 0.77
N ASP A 322 -10.48 7.88 -0.04
CA ASP A 322 -11.47 6.81 0.04
C ASP A 322 -11.08 5.69 -0.94
N ILE A 323 -10.80 4.52 -0.39
CA ILE A 323 -10.27 3.39 -1.17
C ILE A 323 -11.33 2.84 -2.15
N ASP A 324 -12.61 2.89 -1.77
CA ASP A 324 -13.70 2.30 -2.54
C ASP A 324 -14.12 3.21 -3.70
N THR A 325 -14.30 4.49 -3.43
CA THR A 325 -14.71 5.48 -4.43
C THR A 325 -13.54 6.09 -5.19
N ARG A 326 -12.31 5.98 -4.64
CA ARG A 326 -11.08 6.63 -5.14
C ARG A 326 -11.14 8.16 -5.06
N ALA A 327 -12.08 8.69 -4.31
CA ALA A 327 -12.19 10.11 -4.05
C ALA A 327 -11.13 10.56 -3.04
N TYR A 328 -10.58 11.76 -3.25
CA TYR A 328 -9.62 12.32 -2.32
C TYR A 328 -9.68 13.83 -2.25
N ASN A 329 -9.20 14.35 -1.13
CA ASN A 329 -8.92 15.75 -0.90
C ASN A 329 -7.57 15.85 -0.20
N ILE A 330 -6.63 16.59 -0.81
CA ILE A 330 -5.27 16.80 -0.30
C ILE A 330 -5.05 18.29 -0.21
N HIS A 331 -4.76 18.77 0.98
CA HIS A 331 -4.25 20.11 1.23
C HIS A 331 -2.72 20.08 1.22
N LEU A 332 -2.08 21.05 0.57
CA LEU A 332 -0.64 21.15 0.48
C LEU A 332 -0.16 22.57 0.71
N ALA A 333 0.98 22.70 1.36
CA ALA A 333 1.68 23.97 1.56
C ALA A 333 3.16 23.81 1.23
N GLY A 334 3.62 24.60 0.25
CA GLY A 334 5.03 24.68 -0.14
C GLY A 334 5.65 25.98 0.39
N LYS A 335 6.87 25.89 0.91
CA LYS A 335 7.61 27.04 1.44
C LYS A 335 8.98 27.15 0.82
N LYS A 336 9.34 28.36 0.41
CA LYS A 336 10.66 28.71 -0.16
C LYS A 336 11.06 27.82 -1.34
N LEU A 337 10.11 27.55 -2.25
CA LEU A 337 10.37 26.77 -3.45
C LEU A 337 11.16 27.64 -4.44
N ASP A 338 12.33 27.21 -4.83
CA ASP A 338 13.19 27.93 -5.78
C ASP A 338 12.67 27.75 -7.21
N SER A 339 12.23 28.85 -7.83
CA SER A 339 11.66 28.86 -9.18
C SER A 339 12.60 28.36 -10.29
N ARG A 340 13.90 28.30 -10.05
CA ARG A 340 14.91 27.82 -11.03
C ARG A 340 14.83 26.31 -11.29
N TYR A 341 14.33 25.53 -10.34
CA TYR A 341 14.27 24.07 -10.49
C TYR A 341 13.18 23.61 -11.49
N PRO A 342 11.93 24.06 -11.39
CA PRO A 342 10.89 23.66 -12.32
C PRO A 342 11.03 24.30 -13.70
N ALA A 343 11.69 25.43 -13.79
CA ALA A 343 11.79 26.22 -15.00
C ALA A 343 13.26 26.56 -15.30
N LYS A 344 14.06 25.54 -15.64
CA LYS A 344 15.51 25.69 -15.88
C LYS A 344 15.86 26.76 -16.93
N ASP A 345 14.98 26.96 -17.89
CA ASP A 345 15.12 27.94 -18.96
C ASP A 345 14.32 29.22 -18.71
N ALA A 346 13.50 29.26 -17.66
CA ALA A 346 12.79 30.44 -17.25
C ALA A 346 13.77 31.44 -16.64
N ALA A 347 13.80 32.64 -17.21
CA ALA A 347 14.65 33.69 -16.73
C ALA A 347 14.13 34.36 -15.43
N ILE A 348 13.36 33.59 -14.63
CA ILE A 348 12.75 34.05 -13.38
C ILE A 348 13.45 33.43 -12.19
N PHE A 349 13.86 34.22 -11.24
CA PHE A 349 14.47 33.81 -9.99
C PHE A 349 13.76 34.41 -8.80
N CYS A 350 13.10 33.60 -8.02
CA CYS A 350 12.52 33.95 -6.72
C CYS A 350 12.28 32.68 -5.89
N TYR A 351 12.00 32.88 -4.62
CA TYR A 351 11.45 31.84 -3.77
C TYR A 351 9.94 31.99 -3.67
N VAL A 352 9.21 30.92 -3.93
CA VAL A 352 7.75 30.90 -3.96
C VAL A 352 7.22 30.11 -2.77
N ASP A 353 6.29 30.68 -2.07
CA ASP A 353 5.41 30.00 -1.14
C ASP A 353 4.08 29.74 -1.84
N LEU A 354 3.52 28.53 -1.68
CA LEU A 354 2.23 28.18 -2.25
C LEU A 354 1.39 27.40 -1.23
N GLU A 355 0.08 27.58 -1.32
CA GLU A 355 -0.88 26.85 -0.50
C GLU A 355 -2.10 26.52 -1.36
N GLY A 356 -2.62 25.29 -1.27
CA GLY A 356 -3.74 24.91 -2.10
C GLY A 356 -4.29 23.52 -1.80
N ASP A 357 -5.38 23.22 -2.48
CA ASP A 357 -6.11 21.97 -2.37
C ASP A 357 -6.14 21.24 -3.71
N ILE A 358 -6.04 19.92 -3.65
CA ILE A 358 -6.22 19.01 -4.79
C ILE A 358 -7.38 18.10 -4.46
N ARG A 359 -8.39 18.07 -5.32
CA ARG A 359 -9.61 17.28 -5.13
C ARG A 359 -9.88 16.39 -6.34
N CYS A 360 -10.36 15.17 -6.05
CA CYS A 360 -10.82 14.22 -7.04
C CYS A 360 -12.07 13.51 -6.52
N ASN A 361 -13.07 13.38 -7.37
CA ASN A 361 -14.32 12.65 -7.05
C ASN A 361 -14.24 11.15 -7.35
N GLY A 362 -13.05 10.63 -7.69
CA GLY A 362 -12.81 9.25 -8.10
C GLY A 362 -12.56 9.11 -9.62
N ASN A 363 -12.83 10.14 -10.40
CA ASN A 363 -12.51 10.19 -11.82
C ASN A 363 -11.19 10.98 -12.04
N PRO A 364 -10.08 10.34 -12.45
CA PRO A 364 -8.79 11.03 -12.62
C PRO A 364 -8.79 12.14 -13.68
N LYS A 365 -9.79 12.14 -14.57
CA LYS A 365 -9.93 13.20 -15.58
C LYS A 365 -10.57 14.48 -15.02
N GLU A 366 -11.14 14.38 -13.82
CA GLU A 366 -11.87 15.48 -13.16
C GLU A 366 -11.14 16.01 -11.93
N VAL A 367 -9.84 15.86 -11.90
CA VAL A 367 -9.01 16.44 -10.84
C VAL A 367 -8.99 17.94 -10.95
N VAL A 368 -9.27 18.59 -9.82
CA VAL A 368 -9.22 20.04 -9.66
C VAL A 368 -8.14 20.36 -8.63
N SER A 369 -7.31 21.35 -8.93
CA SER A 369 -6.41 21.95 -7.96
C SER A 369 -6.57 23.46 -7.95
N GLU A 370 -6.61 24.03 -6.77
CA GLU A 370 -6.77 25.48 -6.57
C GLU A 370 -5.91 25.92 -5.39
N GLY A 371 -5.48 27.19 -5.41
CA GLY A 371 -4.66 27.69 -4.33
C GLY A 371 -4.13 29.08 -4.61
N THR A 372 -3.26 29.54 -3.72
CA THR A 372 -2.59 30.83 -3.80
C THR A 372 -1.08 30.63 -3.81
N PHE A 373 -0.39 31.58 -4.38
CA PHE A 373 1.06 31.64 -4.35
C PHE A 373 1.54 33.06 -4.07
N THR A 374 2.67 33.13 -3.41
CA THR A 374 3.36 34.42 -3.19
C THR A 374 4.86 34.20 -3.25
N SER A 375 5.57 35.20 -3.77
CA SER A 375 7.04 35.20 -3.76
C SER A 375 7.58 36.37 -2.94
N GLY A 376 8.80 36.25 -2.50
CA GLY A 376 9.61 37.42 -2.10
C GLY A 376 10.20 38.11 -3.32
N SER A 377 11.19 38.99 -3.07
CA SER A 377 11.94 39.67 -4.10
C SER A 377 12.68 38.71 -5.03
N GLY A 378 12.78 39.08 -6.28
CA GLY A 378 13.41 38.27 -7.30
C GLY A 378 13.80 39.07 -8.53
N TYR A 379 14.16 38.33 -9.59
CA TYR A 379 14.53 38.92 -10.89
C TYR A 379 13.84 38.16 -12.01
N TYR A 380 13.36 38.90 -12.99
CA TYR A 380 13.03 38.36 -14.29
C TYR A 380 14.08 38.82 -15.28
N LYS A 381 14.93 37.93 -15.77
CA LYS A 381 16.17 38.29 -16.48
C LYS A 381 17.02 39.24 -15.60
N LEU A 382 17.09 40.52 -15.98
CA LEU A 382 17.81 41.57 -15.25
C LEU A 382 16.86 42.55 -14.56
N ILE A 383 15.54 42.36 -14.65
CA ILE A 383 14.55 43.25 -14.10
C ILE A 383 14.17 42.80 -12.69
N PRO A 384 14.50 43.57 -11.64
CA PRO A 384 14.12 43.24 -10.29
C PRO A 384 12.62 43.44 -10.06
N PHE A 385 12.03 42.56 -9.25
CA PHE A 385 10.70 42.76 -8.66
C PHE A 385 10.78 42.52 -7.15
N LYS A 386 9.84 43.09 -6.41
CA LYS A 386 9.78 42.95 -4.94
C LYS A 386 8.92 41.78 -4.52
N LYS A 387 7.82 41.52 -5.25
CA LYS A 387 6.85 40.49 -4.91
C LYS A 387 6.08 40.08 -6.17
N ILE A 388 5.70 38.81 -6.22
CA ILE A 388 4.66 38.29 -7.11
C ILE A 388 3.66 37.51 -6.24
N GLU A 389 2.38 37.73 -6.44
CA GLU A 389 1.33 36.98 -5.79
C GLU A 389 0.14 36.74 -6.71
N GLY A 390 -0.70 35.77 -6.39
CA GLY A 390 -1.90 35.46 -7.12
C GLY A 390 -2.55 34.18 -6.64
N ALA A 391 -3.66 33.86 -7.28
CA ALA A 391 -4.36 32.58 -7.10
C ALA A 391 -4.29 31.77 -8.41
N PHE A 392 -4.46 30.46 -8.31
CA PHE A 392 -4.54 29.58 -9.45
C PHE A 392 -5.69 28.58 -9.31
N HIS A 393 -6.24 28.20 -10.43
CA HIS A 393 -7.20 27.11 -10.55
C HIS A 393 -6.83 26.25 -11.76
N ASN A 394 -6.75 24.95 -11.56
CA ASN A 394 -6.43 24.02 -12.64
C ASN A 394 -7.47 22.91 -12.72
N ARG A 395 -8.00 22.69 -13.91
CA ARG A 395 -8.92 21.59 -14.22
C ARG A 395 -8.51 20.92 -15.53
N GLY A 396 -7.98 19.73 -15.41
CA GLY A 396 -7.49 19.01 -16.59
C GLY A 396 -6.39 19.77 -17.34
N LYS A 397 -6.69 20.20 -18.57
CA LYS A 397 -5.75 20.99 -19.42
C LYS A 397 -5.91 22.50 -19.27
N GLU A 398 -6.82 22.94 -18.44
CA GLU A 398 -7.10 24.35 -18.22
C GLU A 398 -6.44 24.81 -16.93
N LEU A 399 -5.64 25.87 -17.04
CA LEU A 399 -4.97 26.49 -15.91
C LEU A 399 -5.26 28.00 -15.95
N ASP A 400 -5.87 28.48 -14.90
CA ASP A 400 -6.28 29.83 -14.71
C ASP A 400 -5.50 30.45 -13.56
N PHE A 401 -5.12 31.71 -13.74
CA PHE A 401 -4.52 32.52 -12.70
C PHE A 401 -5.40 33.74 -12.49
N TYR A 402 -5.60 34.11 -11.23
CA TYR A 402 -6.47 35.21 -10.81
C TYR A 402 -5.73 36.13 -9.88
N ASP A 403 -6.13 37.39 -9.87
CA ASP A 403 -5.62 38.41 -8.96
C ASP A 403 -4.08 38.46 -8.93
N VAL A 404 -3.47 38.31 -10.11
CA VAL A 404 -2.02 38.30 -10.20
C VAL A 404 -1.45 39.68 -10.15
N SER A 405 -0.57 39.92 -9.18
CA SER A 405 0.14 41.19 -9.05
C SER A 405 1.65 41.00 -9.01
N ILE A 406 2.38 41.94 -9.62
CA ILE A 406 3.84 41.99 -9.63
C ILE A 406 4.26 43.38 -9.14
N GLU A 407 4.82 43.46 -7.97
CA GLU A 407 5.35 44.68 -7.39
C GLU A 407 6.78 44.94 -7.89
N THR A 408 6.99 46.09 -8.48
CA THR A 408 8.29 46.52 -9.01
C THR A 408 8.69 47.87 -8.45
N ALA A 409 9.85 48.39 -8.83
CA ALA A 409 10.25 49.75 -8.51
C ALA A 409 9.45 50.84 -9.30
N LEU A 410 8.76 50.47 -10.36
CA LEU A 410 7.95 51.36 -11.19
C LEU A 410 6.48 51.42 -10.77
N GLY A 411 6.07 50.59 -9.85
CA GLY A 411 4.69 50.39 -9.39
C GLY A 411 4.29 48.93 -9.45
N THR A 412 3.00 48.70 -9.27
CA THR A 412 2.40 47.35 -9.26
C THR A 412 1.69 47.09 -10.58
N PHE A 413 2.13 46.05 -11.28
CA PHE A 413 1.41 45.52 -12.44
C PHE A 413 0.43 44.48 -11.94
N SER A 414 -0.84 44.61 -12.31
CA SER A 414 -1.89 43.67 -11.94
C SER A 414 -2.73 43.24 -13.13
N THR A 415 -3.28 42.03 -13.06
CA THR A 415 -4.29 41.54 -13.99
C THR A 415 -5.30 40.71 -13.22
N ASP A 416 -6.58 40.87 -13.53
CA ASP A 416 -7.67 40.14 -12.87
C ASP A 416 -7.58 38.65 -13.20
N ALA A 417 -7.25 38.31 -14.45
CA ALA A 417 -7.02 36.92 -14.82
C ALA A 417 -6.08 36.78 -16.03
N PHE A 418 -5.42 35.61 -16.08
CA PHE A 418 -4.88 35.09 -17.32
C PHE A 418 -5.08 33.58 -17.38
N HIS A 419 -5.22 33.05 -18.58
CA HIS A 419 -5.66 31.69 -18.81
C HIS A 419 -4.69 30.93 -19.72
N ILE A 420 -4.43 29.68 -19.41
CA ILE A 420 -3.73 28.79 -20.32
C ILE A 420 -4.72 27.69 -20.76
N ARG A 421 -5.13 27.76 -22.02
CA ARG A 421 -6.07 26.86 -22.67
C ARG A 421 -5.37 26.14 -23.82
N ASN A 422 -5.27 24.79 -23.74
CA ASN A 422 -4.59 23.99 -24.76
C ASN A 422 -3.19 24.51 -25.11
N GLY A 423 -2.48 24.99 -24.09
CA GLY A 423 -1.14 25.57 -24.25
C GLY A 423 -1.08 26.97 -24.87
N LYS A 424 -2.19 27.64 -25.07
CA LYS A 424 -2.24 29.04 -25.52
C LYS A 424 -2.52 29.93 -24.33
N LEU A 425 -1.71 30.97 -24.19
CA LEU A 425 -1.89 32.02 -23.19
C LEU A 425 -2.93 33.03 -23.68
N GLN A 426 -3.93 33.26 -22.86
CA GLN A 426 -4.91 34.36 -23.00
C GLN A 426 -4.71 35.29 -21.81
N LEU A 427 -4.51 36.55 -22.08
CA LEU A 427 -4.30 37.59 -21.07
C LEU A 427 -5.50 38.54 -21.09
N ASP A 428 -6.01 38.84 -19.91
CA ASP A 428 -6.90 39.94 -19.67
C ASP A 428 -6.12 41.28 -19.63
N ASP A 429 -6.81 42.37 -19.40
CA ASP A 429 -6.18 43.70 -19.34
C ASP A 429 -5.17 43.78 -18.18
N ILE A 430 -4.07 44.46 -18.45
CA ILE A 430 -3.01 44.70 -17.47
C ILE A 430 -3.04 46.15 -17.06
N THR A 431 -3.13 46.38 -15.75
CA THR A 431 -3.12 47.71 -15.15
C THR A 431 -1.77 47.98 -14.48
N LEU A 432 -1.21 49.12 -14.68
CA LEU A 432 -0.08 49.62 -13.90
C LEU A 432 -0.56 50.73 -12.97
N THR A 433 -0.41 50.50 -11.67
CA THR A 433 -0.72 51.45 -10.62
C THR A 433 0.58 51.99 -10.03
N ASN A 434 0.80 53.28 -10.03
CA ASN A 434 1.97 53.91 -9.42
C ASN A 434 1.82 54.01 -7.90
N ASP A 435 2.90 54.39 -7.18
CA ASP A 435 2.91 54.52 -5.71
C ASP A 435 1.89 55.52 -5.15
N ARG A 436 1.27 56.37 -5.98
CA ARG A 436 0.22 57.30 -5.59
C ARG A 436 -1.19 56.78 -5.83
N GLY A 437 -1.32 55.58 -6.36
CA GLY A 437 -2.61 55.00 -6.71
C GLY A 437 -3.19 55.50 -8.03
N GLU A 438 -2.40 56.20 -8.85
CA GLU A 438 -2.83 56.68 -10.15
C GLU A 438 -2.54 55.64 -11.21
N GLU A 439 -3.54 55.35 -12.04
CA GLU A 439 -3.35 54.54 -13.25
C GLU A 439 -2.59 55.37 -14.26
N THR A 440 -1.43 54.92 -14.66
CA THR A 440 -0.62 55.63 -15.67
C THR A 440 -0.88 54.98 -17.02
N ASP A 441 -1.31 55.78 -18.00
CA ASP A 441 -1.40 55.38 -19.42
C ASP A 441 0.02 55.31 -19.99
N VAL A 442 0.68 54.19 -19.75
CA VAL A 442 2.05 53.97 -20.18
C VAL A 442 2.05 52.84 -21.20
N LYS A 443 1.72 53.18 -22.44
CA LYS A 443 1.68 52.23 -23.56
C LYS A 443 2.94 51.37 -23.68
N GLY A 444 4.10 51.93 -23.42
CA GLY A 444 5.39 51.21 -23.40
C GLY A 444 5.58 50.33 -22.19
N ALA A 445 5.19 50.76 -21.00
CA ALA A 445 5.25 49.97 -19.77
C ALA A 445 4.21 48.85 -19.80
N MET A 446 3.03 49.10 -20.36
CA MET A 446 2.00 48.12 -20.59
C MET A 446 2.45 46.99 -21.54
N GLU A 447 3.16 47.35 -22.62
CA GLU A 447 3.70 46.38 -23.57
C GLU A 447 4.82 45.55 -22.92
N HIS A 448 5.64 46.15 -22.08
CA HIS A 448 6.66 45.48 -21.32
C HIS A 448 6.05 44.55 -20.26
N ALA A 449 5.05 45.01 -19.51
CA ALA A 449 4.28 44.20 -18.57
C ALA A 449 3.60 43.03 -19.27
N LYS A 450 2.89 43.28 -20.38
CA LYS A 450 2.25 42.23 -21.18
C LYS A 450 3.24 41.16 -21.66
N ASN A 451 4.43 41.57 -22.06
CA ASN A 451 5.48 40.66 -22.47
C ASN A 451 6.03 39.86 -21.27
N THR A 452 6.13 40.47 -20.10
CA THR A 452 6.52 39.78 -18.85
C THR A 452 5.49 38.76 -18.45
N PHE A 453 4.20 39.09 -18.42
CA PHE A 453 3.13 38.13 -18.14
C PHE A 453 3.06 37.01 -19.18
N ARG A 454 3.24 37.32 -20.46
CA ARG A 454 3.31 36.28 -21.51
C ARG A 454 4.47 35.32 -21.34
N GLN A 455 5.61 35.84 -20.87
CA GLN A 455 6.77 34.98 -20.61
C GLN A 455 6.54 34.10 -19.39
N ILE A 456 6.04 34.69 -18.29
CA ILE A 456 5.65 33.91 -17.08
C ILE A 456 4.65 32.83 -17.46
N GLY A 457 3.64 33.15 -18.27
CA GLY A 457 2.67 32.16 -18.73
C GLY A 457 3.28 31.03 -19.59
N ARG A 458 4.30 31.34 -20.39
CA ARG A 458 5.05 30.33 -21.16
C ARG A 458 5.85 29.41 -20.24
N ASP A 459 6.52 29.99 -19.26
CA ASP A 459 7.34 29.27 -18.31
C ASP A 459 6.46 28.35 -17.45
N ILE A 460 5.28 28.82 -17.01
CA ILE A 460 4.28 28.02 -16.29
C ILE A 460 3.72 26.88 -17.18
N LYS A 461 3.49 27.17 -18.47
CA LYS A 461 3.05 26.15 -19.42
C LYS A 461 4.10 25.03 -19.57
N GLU A 462 5.37 25.41 -19.68
CA GLU A 462 6.48 24.46 -19.78
C GLU A 462 6.59 23.58 -18.54
N ILE A 463 6.44 24.18 -17.35
CA ILE A 463 6.34 23.45 -16.08
C ILE A 463 5.14 22.48 -16.12
N LYS A 464 3.99 22.93 -16.60
CA LYS A 464 2.79 22.07 -16.70
C LYS A 464 2.97 20.94 -17.70
N GLU A 465 3.55 21.20 -18.87
CA GLU A 465 3.85 20.16 -19.87
C GLU A 465 4.86 19.13 -19.31
N GLN A 466 5.84 19.57 -18.53
CA GLN A 466 6.73 18.68 -17.80
C GLN A 466 5.99 17.87 -16.76
N ILE A 467 5.05 18.46 -16.02
CA ILE A 467 4.20 17.74 -15.05
C ILE A 467 3.22 16.78 -15.75
N ASP A 468 2.62 17.21 -16.88
CA ASP A 468 1.67 16.38 -17.64
C ASP A 468 2.37 15.24 -18.42
N GLY A 469 3.62 15.42 -18.83
CA GLY A 469 4.48 14.36 -19.38
C GLY A 469 4.85 13.26 -18.35
N LEU A 470 4.49 13.47 -17.09
CA LEU A 470 4.64 12.50 -15.99
C LEU A 470 3.43 11.56 -15.83
N LYS A 471 2.35 11.79 -16.59
CA LYS A 471 1.21 10.88 -16.60
C LYS A 471 1.58 9.64 -17.42
N PRO A 472 1.42 8.42 -16.84
CA PRO A 472 1.75 7.15 -17.51
C PRO A 472 0.91 6.92 -18.75
#